data_0c15310dd02b4d4d374f085f9426d91a
#
_entry.id   0c15310dd02b4d4d374f085f9426d91a
#
_cell.length_a   1.000
_cell.length_b   1.000
_cell.length_c   1.000
_cell.angle_alpha   90.00
_cell.angle_beta   90.00
_cell.angle_gamma   90.00
#
_symmetry.space_group_name_H-M   'P 1'
#
loop_
_entity.id
_entity.type
_entity.pdbx_description
1 polymer ?
#
loop_
_entity_poly.entity_id
_entity_poly.type
_entity_poly.pdbx_seq_one_letter_code
_entity_poly.pdbx_strand_id
1 'polypeptide(L)'
;LHLVMWRKRMGLVPTTEHWWRLQPKMLAPVLRIGVPGASLELGYRAAFLVSLATTARLGVGALATHSYTLQLLKYVLLISLAIGWACEIMVGRLIGGGHFQQAHALVRKSVRNGLLASGGMALAAALAAPWLMRMFTKDPQVIHAAQTLLWIAVALETGRVFNLIVIGA
;
A
#
# COMPACT_ATOMS: atom_id res chain seq x y z
N LEU A 1 -22.26 13.83 -12.28
CA LEU A 1 -23.46 13.00 -12.13
C LEU A 1 -23.56 12.43 -10.70
N HIS A 2 -22.49 11.83 -10.13
CA HIS A 2 -22.47 11.30 -8.76
C HIS A 2 -22.78 12.33 -7.67
N LEU A 3 -22.26 13.54 -7.75
CA LEU A 3 -22.54 14.64 -6.83
C LEU A 3 -24.01 15.05 -6.81
N VAL A 4 -24.68 15.03 -7.97
CA VAL A 4 -26.11 15.38 -8.08
C VAL A 4 -27.01 14.27 -7.54
N MET A 5 -26.63 12.99 -7.72
CA MET A 5 -27.37 11.86 -7.16
C MET A 5 -27.20 11.76 -5.63
N TRP A 6 -26.02 12.07 -5.10
CA TRP A 6 -25.75 12.17 -3.65
C TRP A 6 -26.59 13.27 -3.00
N ARG A 7 -26.67 14.43 -3.65
CA ARG A 7 -27.45 15.58 -3.20
C ARG A 7 -28.94 15.27 -3.02
N LYS A 8 -29.53 14.47 -3.94
CA LYS A 8 -30.94 14.11 -3.88
C LYS A 8 -31.30 13.00 -2.89
N ARG A 9 -30.37 12.05 -2.63
CA ARG A 9 -30.66 10.90 -1.77
C ARG A 9 -30.35 11.09 -0.28
N MET A 10 -29.45 11.98 0.08
CA MET A 10 -28.99 12.11 1.48
C MET A 10 -29.38 13.43 2.15
N GLY A 11 -30.04 14.38 1.46
CA GLY A 11 -30.40 15.68 2.04
C GLY A 11 -29.19 16.54 2.47
N LEU A 12 -27.97 16.11 2.15
CA LEU A 12 -26.74 16.84 2.44
C LEU A 12 -26.57 17.94 1.39
N VAL A 13 -27.12 19.09 1.65
CA VAL A 13 -26.84 20.30 0.86
C VAL A 13 -25.64 20.98 1.52
N PRO A 14 -24.47 21.05 0.87
CA PRO A 14 -23.40 21.90 1.37
C PRO A 14 -23.89 23.36 1.28
N THR A 15 -24.32 23.92 2.40
CA THR A 15 -24.62 25.33 2.53
C THR A 15 -23.31 26.08 2.56
N THR A 16 -23.11 26.99 1.61
CA THR A 16 -21.86 27.78 1.44
C THR A 16 -21.52 28.65 2.64
N GLU A 17 -22.48 28.93 3.49
CA GLU A 17 -22.30 29.79 4.67
C GLU A 17 -21.38 29.24 5.76
N HIS A 18 -21.13 27.92 5.80
CA HIS A 18 -20.33 27.29 6.84
C HIS A 18 -18.99 26.73 6.35
N TRP A 19 -18.64 26.86 5.08
CA TRP A 19 -17.42 26.31 4.49
C TRP A 19 -16.12 26.90 5.06
N TRP A 20 -16.17 28.14 5.55
CA TRP A 20 -15.01 28.88 6.08
C TRP A 20 -14.92 28.84 7.60
N ARG A 21 -15.89 28.29 8.32
CA ARG A 21 -15.87 28.16 9.78
C ARG A 21 -15.26 26.84 10.16
N LEU A 22 -13.94 26.80 10.37
CA LEU A 22 -13.25 25.71 11.02
C LEU A 22 -13.80 25.55 12.44
N GLN A 23 -14.51 24.46 12.69
CA GLN A 23 -15.01 24.15 14.03
C GLN A 23 -13.92 23.39 14.80
N PRO A 24 -13.27 23.99 15.81
CA PRO A 24 -12.15 23.35 16.52
C PRO A 24 -12.57 22.04 17.21
N LYS A 25 -13.83 21.91 17.59
CA LYS A 25 -14.39 20.67 18.17
C LYS A 25 -14.39 19.49 17.18
N MET A 26 -14.53 19.74 15.89
CA MET A 26 -14.46 18.70 14.85
C MET A 26 -13.03 18.49 14.34
N LEU A 27 -12.22 19.53 14.37
CA LEU A 27 -10.83 19.48 13.88
C LEU A 27 -9.91 18.71 14.84
N ALA A 28 -10.10 18.87 16.15
CA ALA A 28 -9.24 18.24 17.15
C ALA A 28 -9.22 16.69 17.07
N PRO A 29 -10.34 15.96 16.97
CA PRO A 29 -10.31 14.51 16.76
C PRO A 29 -9.63 14.09 15.45
N VAL A 30 -9.88 14.84 14.36
CA VAL A 30 -9.26 14.56 13.05
C VAL A 30 -7.75 14.74 13.10
N LEU A 31 -7.26 15.83 13.71
CA LEU A 31 -5.83 16.08 13.86
C LEU A 31 -5.16 15.07 14.80
N ARG A 32 -5.86 14.66 15.87
CA ARG A 32 -5.33 13.68 16.83
C ARG A 32 -5.02 12.33 16.17
N ILE A 33 -5.80 11.94 15.16
CA ILE A 33 -5.59 10.70 14.38
C ILE A 33 -4.71 10.97 13.16
N GLY A 34 -4.95 12.08 12.47
CA GLY A 34 -4.28 12.39 11.21
C GLY A 34 -2.81 12.75 11.37
N VAL A 35 -2.42 13.45 12.45
CA VAL A 35 -1.01 13.85 12.65
C VAL A 35 -0.08 12.64 12.83
N PRO A 36 -0.39 11.65 13.69
CA PRO A 36 0.42 10.44 13.78
C PRO A 36 0.49 9.67 12.45
N GLY A 37 -0.64 9.54 11.74
CA GLY A 37 -0.67 8.87 10.43
C GLY A 37 0.17 9.60 9.38
N ALA A 38 0.06 10.93 9.30
CA ALA A 38 0.89 11.74 8.41
C ALA A 38 2.39 11.66 8.76
N SER A 39 2.72 11.63 10.04
CA SER A 39 4.12 11.48 10.50
C SER A 39 4.71 10.14 10.09
N LEU A 40 3.94 9.06 10.16
CA LEU A 40 4.35 7.73 9.69
C LEU A 40 4.64 7.74 8.18
N GLU A 41 3.75 8.34 7.39
CA GLU A 41 3.91 8.43 5.93
C GLU A 41 5.12 9.29 5.55
N LEU A 42 5.34 10.42 6.23
CA LEU A 42 6.51 11.26 6.03
C LEU A 42 7.80 10.52 6.38
N GLY A 43 7.81 9.77 7.50
CA GLY A 43 8.94 8.94 7.89
C GLY A 43 9.26 7.87 6.84
N TYR A 44 8.25 7.19 6.31
CA TYR A 44 8.41 6.21 5.24
C TYR A 44 9.01 6.83 3.97
N ARG A 45 8.52 8.01 3.56
CA ARG A 45 9.06 8.72 2.38
C ARG A 45 10.48 9.21 2.59
N ALA A 46 10.81 9.70 3.77
CA ALA A 46 12.17 10.09 4.11
C ALA A 46 13.13 8.89 4.06
N ALA A 47 12.75 7.75 4.64
CA ALA A 47 13.54 6.53 4.59
C ALA A 47 13.74 6.04 3.13
N PHE A 48 12.70 6.14 2.29
CA PHE A 48 12.79 5.80 0.87
C PHE A 48 13.79 6.71 0.13
N LEU A 49 13.76 8.03 0.38
CA LEU A 49 14.70 8.98 -0.23
C LEU A 49 16.15 8.71 0.20
N VAL A 50 16.37 8.40 1.48
CA VAL A 50 17.71 8.02 1.99
C VAL A 50 18.19 6.74 1.32
N SER A 51 17.33 5.72 1.20
CA SER A 51 17.65 4.47 0.50
C SER A 51 18.03 4.72 -0.96
N LEU A 52 17.25 5.53 -1.67
CA LEU A 52 17.52 5.89 -3.06
C LEU A 52 18.84 6.65 -3.21
N ALA A 53 19.09 7.63 -2.33
CA ALA A 53 20.35 8.41 -2.35
C ALA A 53 21.57 7.52 -2.06
N THR A 54 21.44 6.58 -1.14
CA THR A 54 22.50 5.61 -0.82
C THR A 54 22.78 4.69 -2.01
N THR A 55 21.72 4.19 -2.65
CA THR A 55 21.83 3.33 -3.86
C THR A 55 22.47 4.09 -5.01
N ALA A 56 22.15 5.37 -5.20
CA ALA A 56 22.75 6.22 -6.24
C ALA A 56 24.27 6.36 -6.07
N ARG A 57 24.78 6.36 -4.83
CA ARG A 57 26.22 6.41 -4.55
C ARG A 57 26.97 5.13 -4.95
N LEU A 58 26.27 4.01 -5.08
CA LEU A 58 26.85 2.73 -5.51
C LEU A 58 27.03 2.64 -7.05
N GLY A 59 26.60 3.68 -7.77
CA GLY A 59 26.77 3.78 -9.21
C GLY A 59 25.50 3.52 -10.02
N VAL A 60 25.59 3.78 -11.31
CA VAL A 60 24.45 3.75 -12.26
C VAL A 60 23.83 2.34 -12.35
N GLY A 61 24.64 1.29 -12.35
CA GLY A 61 24.16 -0.10 -12.41
C GLY A 61 23.32 -0.48 -11.18
N ALA A 62 23.74 -0.10 -9.98
CA ALA A 62 22.99 -0.33 -8.76
C ALA A 62 21.65 0.44 -8.74
N LEU A 63 21.68 1.70 -9.20
CA LEU A 63 20.48 2.53 -9.31
C LEU A 63 19.48 1.96 -10.33
N ALA A 64 19.97 1.49 -11.49
CA ALA A 64 19.14 0.83 -12.50
C ALA A 64 18.50 -0.45 -11.96
N THR A 65 19.29 -1.31 -11.30
CA THR A 65 18.81 -2.55 -10.67
C THR A 65 17.71 -2.24 -9.66
N HIS A 66 17.93 -1.28 -8.77
CA HIS A 66 16.96 -0.86 -7.76
C HIS A 66 15.67 -0.35 -8.40
N SER A 67 15.76 0.52 -9.41
CA SER A 67 14.62 1.12 -10.09
C SER A 67 13.77 0.07 -10.83
N TYR A 68 14.38 -0.85 -11.57
CA TYR A 68 13.67 -1.89 -12.29
C TYR A 68 13.02 -2.90 -11.34
N THR A 69 13.73 -3.28 -10.27
CA THR A 69 13.18 -4.17 -9.24
C THR A 69 11.97 -3.53 -8.54
N LEU A 70 12.07 -2.25 -8.15
CA LEU A 70 10.95 -1.52 -7.55
C LEU A 70 9.75 -1.42 -8.50
N GLN A 71 9.98 -1.26 -9.79
CA GLN A 71 8.89 -1.20 -10.77
C GLN A 71 8.08 -2.50 -10.80
N LEU A 72 8.74 -3.66 -10.76
CA LEU A 72 8.06 -4.95 -10.67
C LEU A 72 7.35 -5.13 -9.34
N LEU A 73 8.00 -4.76 -8.23
CA LEU A 73 7.42 -4.88 -6.90
C LEU A 73 6.19 -3.99 -6.70
N LYS A 74 6.06 -2.88 -7.42
CA LYS A 74 4.85 -2.04 -7.40
C LYS A 74 3.60 -2.81 -7.83
N TYR A 75 3.70 -3.69 -8.81
CA TYR A 75 2.54 -4.49 -9.25
C TYR A 75 2.12 -5.51 -8.19
N VAL A 76 3.08 -6.13 -7.51
CA VAL A 76 2.79 -7.02 -6.37
C VAL A 76 2.16 -6.23 -5.22
N LEU A 77 2.70 -5.05 -4.91
CA LEU A 77 2.20 -4.16 -3.87
C LEU A 77 0.76 -3.72 -4.11
N LEU A 78 0.37 -3.46 -5.37
CA LEU A 78 -0.99 -3.06 -5.70
C LEU A 78 -2.03 -4.09 -5.29
N ILE A 79 -1.72 -5.38 -5.38
CA ILE A 79 -2.62 -6.46 -4.94
C ILE A 79 -2.79 -6.43 -3.43
N SER A 80 -1.68 -6.30 -2.69
CA SER A 80 -1.69 -6.20 -1.23
C SER A 80 -2.49 -4.98 -0.75
N LEU A 81 -2.29 -3.82 -1.39
CA LEU A 81 -3.00 -2.58 -1.09
C LEU A 81 -4.50 -2.71 -1.38
N ALA A 82 -4.88 -3.30 -2.51
CA ALA A 82 -6.29 -3.48 -2.86
C ALA A 82 -7.03 -4.35 -1.84
N ILE A 83 -6.40 -5.44 -1.39
CA ILE A 83 -6.97 -6.32 -0.36
C ILE A 83 -7.01 -5.59 0.99
N GLY A 84 -5.96 -4.86 1.34
CA GLY A 84 -5.88 -4.08 2.58
C GLY A 84 -7.00 -3.04 2.67
N TRP A 85 -7.16 -2.19 1.67
CA TRP A 85 -8.20 -1.15 1.63
C TRP A 85 -9.61 -1.73 1.60
N ALA A 86 -9.83 -2.83 0.86
CA ALA A 86 -11.12 -3.52 0.89
C ALA A 86 -11.43 -4.06 2.29
N CYS A 87 -10.45 -4.65 2.96
CA CYS A 87 -10.58 -5.14 4.34
C CYS A 87 -10.92 -3.99 5.30
N GLU A 88 -10.18 -2.89 5.26
CA GLU A 88 -10.38 -1.70 6.10
C GLU A 88 -11.80 -1.15 6.00
N ILE A 89 -12.32 -0.96 4.77
CA ILE A 89 -13.68 -0.47 4.53
C ILE A 89 -14.73 -1.44 5.10
N MET A 90 -14.55 -2.74 4.90
CA MET A 90 -15.50 -3.75 5.35
C MET A 90 -15.46 -3.92 6.87
N VAL A 91 -14.28 -3.90 7.48
CA VAL A 91 -14.09 -3.96 8.93
C VAL A 91 -14.72 -2.74 9.59
N GLY A 92 -14.50 -1.54 9.07
CA GLY A 92 -15.12 -0.32 9.58
C GLY A 92 -16.65 -0.39 9.59
N ARG A 93 -17.27 -0.97 8.55
CA ARG A 93 -18.72 -1.19 8.50
C ARG A 93 -19.20 -2.22 9.51
N LEU A 94 -18.49 -3.32 9.68
CA LEU A 94 -18.85 -4.38 10.63
C LEU A 94 -18.75 -3.90 12.08
N ILE A 95 -17.70 -3.16 12.40
CA ILE A 95 -17.50 -2.56 13.72
C ILE A 95 -18.59 -1.52 14.01
N GLY A 96 -18.90 -0.65 13.04
CA GLY A 96 -19.98 0.33 13.15
C GLY A 96 -21.38 -0.30 13.32
N GLY A 97 -21.57 -1.51 12.81
CA GLY A 97 -22.78 -2.33 13.01
C GLY A 97 -22.79 -3.22 14.26
N GLY A 98 -21.72 -3.17 15.09
CA GLY A 98 -21.61 -4.01 16.30
C GLY A 98 -21.22 -5.48 16.04
N HIS A 99 -20.84 -5.84 14.81
CA HIS A 99 -20.54 -7.22 14.41
C HIS A 99 -19.05 -7.57 14.59
N PHE A 100 -18.52 -7.44 15.79
CA PHE A 100 -17.09 -7.62 16.08
C PHE A 100 -16.53 -9.00 15.71
N GLN A 101 -17.28 -10.09 15.94
CA GLN A 101 -16.83 -11.43 15.59
C GLN A 101 -16.65 -11.60 14.08
N GLN A 102 -17.56 -11.02 13.29
CA GLN A 102 -17.47 -11.06 11.83
C GLN A 102 -16.30 -10.21 11.32
N ALA A 103 -16.02 -9.08 11.96
CA ALA A 103 -14.86 -8.26 11.66
C ALA A 103 -13.55 -9.04 11.87
N HIS A 104 -13.39 -9.71 13.01
CA HIS A 104 -12.24 -10.58 13.27
C HIS A 104 -12.07 -11.73 12.26
N ALA A 105 -13.17 -12.37 11.90
CA ALA A 105 -13.16 -13.45 10.90
C ALA A 105 -12.75 -12.90 9.52
N LEU A 106 -13.23 -11.71 9.16
CA LEU A 106 -12.89 -11.05 7.91
C LEU A 106 -11.40 -10.71 7.83
N VAL A 107 -10.81 -10.09 8.87
CA VAL A 107 -9.38 -9.76 8.93
C VAL A 107 -8.54 -11.02 8.70
N ARG A 108 -8.83 -12.11 9.44
CA ARG A 108 -8.11 -13.37 9.31
C ARG A 108 -8.20 -13.95 7.90
N LYS A 109 -9.38 -13.90 7.28
CA LYS A 109 -9.59 -14.34 5.90
C LYS A 109 -8.86 -13.46 4.90
N SER A 110 -8.86 -12.15 5.12
CA SER A 110 -8.15 -11.18 4.26
C SER A 110 -6.64 -11.36 4.34
N VAL A 111 -6.08 -11.60 5.52
CA VAL A 111 -4.65 -11.91 5.70
C VAL A 111 -4.28 -13.17 4.92
N ARG A 112 -5.03 -14.25 5.11
CA ARG A 112 -4.77 -15.51 4.39
C ARG A 112 -4.85 -15.34 2.87
N ASN A 113 -5.92 -14.73 2.37
CA ASN A 113 -6.11 -14.51 0.94
C ASN A 113 -5.08 -13.52 0.38
N GLY A 114 -4.73 -12.48 1.16
CA GLY A 114 -3.68 -11.55 0.80
C GLY A 114 -2.31 -12.21 0.69
N LEU A 115 -1.95 -13.09 1.63
CA LEU A 115 -0.72 -13.86 1.57
C LEU A 115 -0.67 -14.79 0.35
N LEU A 116 -1.77 -15.46 0.04
CA LEU A 116 -1.84 -16.35 -1.12
C LEU A 116 -1.76 -15.58 -2.44
N ALA A 117 -2.50 -14.47 -2.56
CA ALA A 117 -2.56 -13.68 -3.80
C ALA A 117 -1.25 -12.92 -4.05
N SER A 118 -0.77 -12.13 -3.09
CA SER A 118 0.44 -11.34 -3.30
C SER A 118 1.71 -12.16 -3.16
N GLY A 119 1.75 -13.16 -2.27
CA GLY A 119 2.86 -14.10 -2.18
C GLY A 119 2.99 -14.93 -3.45
N GLY A 120 1.88 -15.41 -4.00
CA GLY A 120 1.84 -16.12 -5.29
C GLY A 120 2.32 -15.23 -6.45
N MET A 121 1.88 -13.97 -6.49
CA MET A 121 2.34 -13.00 -7.49
C MET A 121 3.83 -12.66 -7.33
N ALA A 122 4.30 -12.47 -6.10
CA ALA A 122 5.71 -12.21 -5.82
C ALA A 122 6.58 -13.39 -6.25
N LEU A 123 6.14 -14.62 -5.96
CA LEU A 123 6.82 -15.85 -6.40
C LEU A 123 6.84 -15.95 -7.93
N ALA A 124 5.72 -15.71 -8.59
CA ALA A 124 5.64 -15.71 -10.04
C ALA A 124 6.57 -14.65 -10.66
N ALA A 125 6.63 -13.45 -10.08
CA ALA A 125 7.54 -12.39 -10.51
C ALA A 125 9.01 -12.79 -10.30
N ALA A 126 9.37 -13.45 -9.19
CA ALA A 126 10.72 -13.92 -8.94
C ALA A 126 11.14 -15.04 -9.90
N LEU A 127 10.24 -15.96 -10.22
CA LEU A 127 10.49 -17.02 -11.20
C LEU A 127 10.61 -16.48 -12.62
N ALA A 128 9.78 -15.50 -12.98
CA ALA A 128 9.81 -14.84 -14.29
C ALA A 128 10.86 -13.72 -14.38
N ALA A 129 11.58 -13.42 -13.30
CA ALA A 129 12.56 -12.34 -13.21
C ALA A 129 13.58 -12.30 -14.38
N PRO A 130 14.19 -13.42 -14.79
CA PRO A 130 15.17 -13.40 -15.89
C PRO A 130 14.56 -12.93 -17.20
N TRP A 131 13.32 -13.31 -17.48
CA TRP A 131 12.60 -12.92 -18.68
C TRP A 131 12.10 -11.47 -18.58
N LEU A 132 11.50 -11.10 -17.45
CA LEU A 132 11.01 -9.76 -17.22
C LEU A 132 12.14 -8.71 -17.25
N MET A 133 13.29 -9.01 -16.63
CA MET A 133 14.41 -8.08 -16.59
C MET A 133 15.02 -7.85 -17.97
N ARG A 134 15.02 -8.85 -18.86
CA ARG A 134 15.49 -8.70 -20.24
C ARG A 134 14.68 -7.70 -21.08
N MET A 135 13.45 -7.41 -20.65
CA MET A 135 12.63 -6.35 -21.27
C MET A 135 13.10 -4.95 -20.90
N PHE A 136 13.78 -4.79 -19.76
CA PHE A 136 14.23 -3.49 -19.25
C PHE A 136 15.72 -3.24 -19.54
N THR A 137 16.55 -4.29 -19.53
CA THR A 137 17.99 -4.15 -19.70
C THR A 137 18.62 -5.40 -20.34
N LYS A 138 19.73 -5.18 -21.05
CA LYS A 138 20.57 -6.26 -21.60
C LYS A 138 21.81 -6.54 -20.75
N ASP A 139 22.04 -5.79 -19.67
CA ASP A 139 23.18 -5.94 -18.78
C ASP A 139 23.00 -7.19 -17.89
N PRO A 140 23.86 -8.23 -18.02
CA PRO A 140 23.74 -9.45 -17.24
C PRO A 140 23.92 -9.23 -15.73
N GLN A 141 24.74 -8.25 -15.32
CA GLN A 141 24.99 -7.96 -13.90
C GLN A 141 23.73 -7.37 -13.25
N VAL A 142 23.07 -6.45 -13.94
CA VAL A 142 21.79 -5.86 -13.48
C VAL A 142 20.70 -6.93 -13.38
N ILE A 143 20.61 -7.83 -14.36
CA ILE A 143 19.63 -8.92 -14.37
C ILE A 143 19.84 -9.84 -13.16
N HIS A 144 21.06 -10.28 -12.92
CA HIS A 144 21.38 -11.19 -11.80
C HIS A 144 21.13 -10.54 -10.45
N ALA A 145 21.54 -9.29 -10.27
CA ALA A 145 21.30 -8.54 -9.03
C ALA A 145 19.79 -8.33 -8.78
N ALA A 146 19.02 -8.01 -9.82
CA ALA A 146 17.58 -7.85 -9.71
C ALA A 146 16.86 -9.17 -9.35
N GLN A 147 17.31 -10.32 -9.88
CA GLN A 147 16.80 -11.63 -9.50
C GLN A 147 16.97 -11.89 -8.00
N THR A 148 18.18 -11.64 -7.47
CA THR A 148 18.45 -11.81 -6.03
C THR A 148 17.55 -10.91 -5.20
N LEU A 149 17.36 -9.65 -5.59
CA LEU A 149 16.46 -8.73 -4.90
C LEU A 149 15.00 -9.19 -4.94
N LEU A 150 14.54 -9.74 -6.06
CA LEU A 150 13.17 -10.25 -6.17
C LEU A 150 12.93 -11.49 -5.28
N TRP A 151 13.92 -12.37 -5.13
CA TRP A 151 13.81 -13.49 -4.18
C TRP A 151 13.74 -13.01 -2.72
N ILE A 152 14.53 -12.02 -2.35
CA ILE A 152 14.45 -11.39 -1.03
C ILE A 152 13.07 -10.73 -0.85
N ALA A 153 12.55 -10.10 -1.89
CA ALA A 153 11.24 -9.45 -1.87
C ALA A 153 10.08 -10.43 -1.67
N VAL A 154 10.17 -11.69 -2.13
CA VAL A 154 9.16 -12.73 -1.82
C VAL A 154 9.03 -12.95 -0.31
N ALA A 155 10.16 -13.04 0.39
CA ALA A 155 10.15 -13.18 1.84
C ALA A 155 9.60 -11.93 2.54
N LEU A 156 10.00 -10.74 2.08
CA LEU A 156 9.52 -9.47 2.62
C LEU A 156 8.02 -9.24 2.39
N GLU A 157 7.46 -9.74 1.29
CA GLU A 157 6.03 -9.58 0.96
C GLU A 157 5.13 -10.22 2.01
N THR A 158 5.55 -11.32 2.61
CA THR A 158 4.82 -11.98 3.71
C THR A 158 4.60 -11.03 4.89
N GLY A 159 5.66 -10.36 5.34
CA GLY A 159 5.58 -9.36 6.42
C GLY A 159 4.79 -8.11 6.00
N ARG A 160 4.93 -7.67 4.75
CA ARG A 160 4.25 -6.50 4.20
C ARG A 160 2.74 -6.70 4.15
N VAL A 161 2.26 -7.83 3.63
CA VAL A 161 0.82 -8.15 3.56
C VAL A 161 0.21 -8.17 4.94
N PHE A 162 0.87 -8.83 5.88
CA PHE A 162 0.41 -8.86 7.27
C PHE A 162 0.31 -7.45 7.85
N ASN A 163 1.34 -6.63 7.67
CA ASN A 163 1.39 -5.26 8.16
C ASN A 163 0.26 -4.41 7.55
N LEU A 164 0.08 -4.42 6.22
CA LEU A 164 -0.92 -3.61 5.53
C LEU A 164 -2.35 -3.96 5.92
N ILE A 165 -2.65 -5.26 6.12
CA ILE A 165 -4.01 -5.69 6.42
C ILE A 165 -4.33 -5.51 7.91
N VAL A 166 -3.38 -5.80 8.80
CA VAL A 166 -3.62 -5.74 10.26
C VAL A 166 -3.57 -4.30 10.78
N ILE A 167 -2.69 -3.44 10.25
CA ILE A 167 -2.63 -2.04 10.66
C ILE A 167 -3.82 -1.24 10.09
N GLY A 168 -4.30 -1.61 8.89
CA GLY A 168 -5.46 -0.95 8.27
C GLY A 168 -6.82 -1.37 8.83
N ALA A 169 -6.89 -2.49 9.55
CA ALA A 169 -8.14 -3.04 10.11
C ALA A 169 -8.35 -2.67 11.57
#